data_8fb4c920c4afbbc4dc75c136c3f88741
#
_entry.id   8fb4c920c4afbbc4dc75c136c3f88741
#
_cell.length_a   1.000
_cell.length_b   1.000
_cell.length_c   1.000
_cell.angle_alpha   90.00
_cell.angle_beta   90.00
_cell.angle_gamma   90.00
#
_symmetry.space_group_name_H-M   'P 1'
#
loop_
_entity.id
_entity.type
_entity.pdbx_description
1 polymer ?
#
loop_
_entity_poly.entity_id
_entity_poly.type
_entity_poly.pdbx_seq_one_letter_code
_entity_poly.pdbx_strand_id
1 'polypeptide(L)'
;MSNYIKTDGASTVEAFVEVQLIKDGNYIVSYCPALDLSSFGNDEEDAKEGFEEALSVFFDELHKRGTLEKVLLNLGWGLRKLPVASFEPPEEKYLKKHPLNVNKTFNERLLIPVN
;
A
#
# COMPACT_ATOMS: atom_id res chain seq x y z
N MET A 1 1.23 -7.68 21.91
CA MET A 1 0.43 -6.54 21.50
C MET A 1 -0.20 -6.75 20.14
N SER A 2 -1.42 -6.36 19.98
CA SER A 2 -2.14 -6.53 18.75
C SER A 2 -1.78 -5.46 17.72
N ASN A 3 -1.62 -5.83 16.47
CA ASN A 3 -1.49 -4.90 15.34
C ASN A 3 -2.83 -4.38 14.85
N TYR A 4 -3.79 -4.46 15.67
CA TYR A 4 -5.16 -4.25 15.40
C TYR A 4 -5.66 -2.95 15.97
N ILE A 5 -6.33 -2.16 15.18
CA ILE A 5 -7.03 -0.95 15.60
C ILE A 5 -8.51 -1.15 15.25
N LYS A 6 -9.36 -1.03 16.24
CA LYS A 6 -10.78 -1.21 16.03
C LYS A 6 -11.47 0.13 15.89
N THR A 7 -12.17 0.35 14.77
CA THR A 7 -12.84 1.60 14.46
C THR A 7 -14.22 1.30 13.85
N ASP A 8 -15.26 1.90 14.38
CA ASP A 8 -16.64 1.80 13.87
C ASP A 8 -17.11 0.36 13.62
N GLY A 9 -16.77 -0.55 14.53
CA GLY A 9 -17.13 -1.96 14.40
C GLY A 9 -16.25 -2.73 13.42
N ALA A 10 -15.38 -2.06 12.68
CA ALA A 10 -14.41 -2.68 11.81
C ALA A 10 -13.04 -2.70 12.50
N SER A 11 -12.23 -3.67 12.16
CA SER A 11 -10.86 -3.77 12.63
C SER A 11 -9.91 -3.42 11.50
N THR A 12 -8.75 -2.93 11.85
CA THR A 12 -7.67 -2.71 10.89
C THR A 12 -6.42 -3.44 11.31
N VAL A 13 -5.60 -3.79 10.34
CA VAL A 13 -4.30 -4.40 10.56
C VAL A 13 -3.25 -3.44 10.04
N GLU A 14 -2.24 -3.16 10.86
CA GLU A 14 -1.14 -2.30 10.45
C GLU A 14 -0.13 -3.07 9.62
N ALA A 15 0.34 -2.46 8.56
CA ALA A 15 1.45 -2.95 7.77
C ALA A 15 2.28 -1.77 7.28
N PHE A 16 3.50 -2.03 6.83
CA PHE A 16 4.37 -1.01 6.28
C PHE A 16 4.83 -1.44 4.90
N VAL A 17 4.86 -0.49 3.98
CA VAL A 17 5.33 -0.73 2.61
C VAL A 17 6.28 0.37 2.19
N GLU A 18 7.17 0.02 1.28
CA GLU A 18 8.05 1.00 0.65
C GLU A 18 7.32 1.66 -0.51
N VAL A 19 7.41 2.98 -0.56
CA VAL A 19 6.93 3.78 -1.69
C VAL A 19 8.14 4.44 -2.33
N GLN A 20 8.21 4.35 -3.64
CA GLN A 20 9.31 4.88 -4.43
C GLN A 20 8.90 6.21 -5.06
N LEU A 21 9.79 7.20 -4.99
CA LEU A 21 9.62 8.47 -5.65
C LEU A 21 10.52 8.49 -6.88
N ILE A 22 9.94 8.73 -8.03
CA ILE A 22 10.60 8.59 -9.31
C ILE A 22 10.35 9.84 -10.14
N LYS A 23 11.42 10.45 -10.62
CA LYS A 23 11.28 11.62 -11.48
C LYS A 23 10.94 11.16 -12.90
N ASP A 24 9.85 11.69 -13.43
CA ASP A 24 9.38 11.39 -14.77
C ASP A 24 9.05 12.71 -15.48
N GLY A 25 10.01 13.23 -16.25
CA GLY A 25 9.86 14.52 -16.87
C GLY A 25 9.73 15.61 -15.82
N ASN A 26 8.61 16.36 -15.89
CA ASN A 26 8.32 17.45 -14.96
C ASN A 26 7.54 17.00 -13.73
N TYR A 27 7.25 15.69 -13.62
CA TYR A 27 6.44 15.14 -12.55
C TYR A 27 7.26 14.23 -11.65
N ILE A 28 6.76 14.03 -10.46
CA ILE A 28 7.26 13.00 -9.55
C ILE A 28 6.19 11.92 -9.46
N VAL A 29 6.56 10.69 -9.73
CA VAL A 29 5.68 9.52 -9.57
C VAL A 29 5.94 8.93 -8.20
N SER A 30 4.87 8.61 -7.48
CA SER A 30 4.93 7.80 -6.26
C SER A 30 4.42 6.41 -6.61
N TYR A 31 5.25 5.39 -6.38
CA TYR A 31 4.92 4.02 -6.76
C TYR A 31 5.18 3.06 -5.61
N CYS A 32 4.19 2.25 -5.29
CA CYS A 32 4.32 1.19 -4.28
C CYS A 32 4.32 -0.17 -4.99
N PRO A 33 5.47 -0.83 -5.10
CA PRO A 33 5.53 -2.15 -5.76
C PRO A 33 4.65 -3.20 -5.10
N ALA A 34 4.56 -3.17 -3.77
CA ALA A 34 3.78 -4.18 -3.02
C ALA A 34 2.28 -4.13 -3.31
N LEU A 35 1.77 -2.98 -3.74
CA LEU A 35 0.36 -2.79 -4.07
C LEU A 35 0.14 -2.58 -5.56
N ASP A 36 1.21 -2.45 -6.32
CA ASP A 36 1.18 -2.08 -7.75
C ASP A 36 0.30 -0.82 -7.94
N LEU A 37 0.50 0.15 -7.05
CA LEU A 37 -0.29 1.37 -6.97
C LEU A 37 0.62 2.56 -7.16
N SER A 38 0.18 3.50 -7.97
CA SER A 38 0.95 4.70 -8.23
C SER A 38 0.08 5.94 -8.24
N SER A 39 0.72 7.08 -8.01
CA SER A 39 0.14 8.39 -8.18
C SER A 39 1.25 9.31 -8.67
N PHE A 40 0.96 10.58 -8.83
CA PHE A 40 1.97 11.54 -9.26
C PHE A 40 1.65 12.93 -8.72
N GLY A 41 2.66 13.79 -8.76
CA GLY A 41 2.51 15.18 -8.36
C GLY A 41 3.56 16.05 -9.02
N ASN A 42 3.46 17.34 -8.80
CA ASN A 42 4.39 18.32 -9.37
C ASN A 42 5.73 18.35 -8.63
N ASP A 43 5.72 17.90 -7.38
CA ASP A 43 6.91 17.76 -6.54
C ASP A 43 6.74 16.57 -5.61
N GLU A 44 7.73 16.32 -4.75
CA GLU A 44 7.70 15.17 -3.85
C GLU A 44 6.54 15.22 -2.85
N GLU A 45 6.27 16.39 -2.29
CA GLU A 45 5.19 16.56 -1.33
C GLU A 45 3.84 16.25 -1.98
N ASP A 46 3.63 16.82 -3.16
CA ASP A 46 2.39 16.63 -3.94
C ASP A 46 2.23 15.15 -4.33
N ALA A 47 3.32 14.49 -4.73
CA ALA A 47 3.30 13.07 -5.07
C ALA A 47 2.96 12.19 -3.87
N LYS A 48 3.45 12.55 -2.67
CA LYS A 48 3.11 11.83 -1.43
C LYS A 48 1.64 12.00 -1.06
N GLU A 49 1.12 13.22 -1.16
CA GLU A 49 -0.29 13.48 -0.91
C GLU A 49 -1.18 12.73 -1.90
N GLY A 50 -0.80 12.74 -3.18
CA GLY A 50 -1.51 11.99 -4.21
C GLY A 50 -1.51 10.50 -3.93
N PHE A 51 -0.39 9.97 -3.42
CA PHE A 51 -0.31 8.56 -3.05
C PHE A 51 -1.25 8.23 -1.89
N GLU A 52 -1.31 9.08 -0.87
CA GLU A 52 -2.21 8.87 0.26
C GLU A 52 -3.67 8.84 -0.17
N GLU A 53 -4.07 9.71 -1.08
CA GLU A 53 -5.41 9.70 -1.64
C GLU A 53 -5.68 8.42 -2.42
N ALA A 54 -4.74 8.02 -3.29
CA ALA A 54 -4.87 6.79 -4.07
C ALA A 54 -4.98 5.57 -3.16
N LEU A 55 -4.21 5.56 -2.09
CA LEU A 55 -4.20 4.49 -1.11
C LEU A 55 -5.56 4.37 -0.41
N SER A 56 -6.12 5.50 0.01
CA SER A 56 -7.43 5.54 0.66
C SER A 56 -8.52 5.00 -0.25
N VAL A 57 -8.52 5.42 -1.52
CA VAL A 57 -9.49 4.94 -2.51
C VAL A 57 -9.31 3.43 -2.75
N PHE A 58 -8.07 2.98 -2.87
CA PHE A 58 -7.74 1.57 -3.11
C PHE A 58 -8.34 0.67 -2.01
N PHE A 59 -8.06 0.97 -0.75
CA PHE A 59 -8.56 0.15 0.35
C PHE A 59 -10.06 0.27 0.54
N ASP A 60 -10.61 1.48 0.41
CA ASP A 60 -12.04 1.70 0.56
C ASP A 60 -12.84 0.94 -0.49
N GLU A 61 -12.45 1.01 -1.75
CA GLU A 61 -13.13 0.32 -2.83
C GLU A 61 -13.06 -1.21 -2.68
N LEU A 62 -11.87 -1.73 -2.41
CA LEU A 62 -11.71 -3.18 -2.27
C LEU A 62 -12.42 -3.73 -1.05
N HIS A 63 -12.43 -2.97 0.05
CA HIS A 63 -13.14 -3.38 1.26
C HIS A 63 -14.66 -3.41 1.02
N LYS A 64 -15.20 -2.38 0.38
CA LYS A 64 -16.63 -2.32 0.05
C LYS A 64 -17.06 -3.47 -0.86
N ARG A 65 -16.21 -3.87 -1.79
CA ARG A 65 -16.48 -4.97 -2.71
C ARG A 65 -16.25 -6.34 -2.08
N GLY A 66 -15.66 -6.40 -0.90
CA GLY A 66 -15.31 -7.65 -0.25
C GLY A 66 -14.19 -8.42 -0.96
N THR A 67 -13.36 -7.74 -1.75
CA THR A 67 -12.30 -8.35 -2.55
C THR A 67 -10.89 -8.04 -2.07
N LEU A 68 -10.75 -7.33 -0.96
CA LEU A 68 -9.45 -6.85 -0.48
C LEU A 68 -8.45 -7.98 -0.24
N GLU A 69 -8.86 -9.02 0.50
CA GLU A 69 -7.96 -10.15 0.77
C GLU A 69 -7.51 -10.83 -0.53
N LYS A 70 -8.45 -11.05 -1.44
CA LYS A 70 -8.16 -11.67 -2.71
C LYS A 70 -7.15 -10.88 -3.54
N VAL A 71 -7.32 -9.56 -3.59
CA VAL A 71 -6.41 -8.69 -4.33
C VAL A 71 -5.02 -8.71 -3.70
N LEU A 72 -4.93 -8.60 -2.37
CA LEU A 72 -3.64 -8.64 -1.69
C LEU A 72 -2.94 -9.98 -1.90
N LEU A 73 -3.66 -11.09 -1.80
CA LEU A 73 -3.09 -12.40 -2.06
C LEU A 73 -2.59 -12.53 -3.51
N ASN A 74 -3.34 -12.00 -4.46
CA ASN A 74 -2.92 -12.00 -5.87
C ASN A 74 -1.67 -11.12 -6.10
N LEU A 75 -1.47 -10.10 -5.28
CA LEU A 75 -0.27 -9.27 -5.33
C LEU A 75 0.93 -9.91 -4.63
N GLY A 76 0.73 -11.07 -4.02
CA GLY A 76 1.81 -11.80 -3.35
C GLY A 76 1.89 -11.60 -1.85
N TRP A 77 0.91 -10.91 -1.25
CA TRP A 77 0.87 -10.73 0.19
C TRP A 77 0.54 -12.04 0.90
N GLY A 78 1.13 -12.23 2.08
CA GLY A 78 0.73 -13.29 2.98
C GLY A 78 -0.38 -12.81 3.91
N LEU A 79 -1.32 -13.68 4.22
CA LEU A 79 -2.38 -13.41 5.17
C LEU A 79 -2.37 -14.46 6.26
N ARG A 80 -2.28 -14.01 7.50
CA ARG A 80 -2.40 -14.88 8.67
C ARG A 80 -3.59 -14.41 9.48
N LYS A 81 -4.47 -15.32 9.86
CA LYS A 81 -5.67 -14.98 10.64
C LYS A 81 -5.56 -15.32 12.11
N LEU A 82 -4.73 -16.31 12.45
CA LEU A 82 -4.56 -16.76 13.83
C LEU A 82 -3.09 -16.70 14.23
N PRO A 83 -2.78 -16.41 15.50
CA PRO A 83 -3.67 -15.98 16.58
C PRO A 83 -4.23 -14.58 16.41
N VAL A 84 -3.57 -13.75 15.61
CA VAL A 84 -3.98 -12.37 15.33
C VAL A 84 -3.90 -12.16 13.82
N ALA A 85 -4.87 -11.46 13.26
CA ALA A 85 -4.84 -11.14 11.83
C ALA A 85 -3.61 -10.30 11.49
N SER A 86 -2.90 -10.68 10.43
CA SER A 86 -1.77 -9.91 9.93
C SER A 86 -1.65 -10.07 8.42
N PHE A 87 -1.16 -9.03 7.77
CA PHE A 87 -0.80 -9.06 6.36
C PHE A 87 0.69 -8.82 6.24
N GLU A 88 1.35 -9.66 5.47
CA GLU A 88 2.78 -9.55 5.23
C GLU A 88 3.01 -9.17 3.77
N PRO A 89 3.71 -8.05 3.50
CA PRO A 89 4.01 -7.64 2.13
C PRO A 89 4.88 -8.68 1.42
N PRO A 90 4.82 -8.72 0.08
CA PRO A 90 5.71 -9.61 -0.69
C PRO A 90 7.16 -9.25 -0.45
N GLU A 91 8.04 -10.24 -0.54
CA GLU A 91 9.48 -9.99 -0.50
C GLU A 91 9.88 -9.16 -1.74
N GLU A 92 10.82 -8.26 -1.54
CA GLU A 92 11.27 -7.33 -2.58
C GLU A 92 11.66 -8.01 -3.88
N LYS A 93 12.28 -9.18 -3.80
CA LYS A 93 12.74 -9.93 -4.98
C LYS A 93 11.61 -10.38 -5.91
N TYR A 94 10.37 -10.43 -5.42
CA TYR A 94 9.20 -10.82 -6.21
C TYR A 94 8.42 -9.62 -6.75
N LEU A 95 8.84 -8.41 -6.43
CA LEU A 95 8.12 -7.21 -6.82
C LEU A 95 8.57 -6.72 -8.19
N LYS A 96 7.63 -6.13 -8.92
CA LYS A 96 7.95 -5.47 -10.18
C LYS A 96 8.86 -4.27 -9.93
N LYS A 97 9.83 -4.09 -10.80
CA LYS A 97 10.65 -2.89 -10.80
C LYS A 97 10.03 -1.87 -11.74
N HIS A 98 10.00 -0.63 -11.31
CA HIS A 98 9.58 0.46 -12.17
C HIS A 98 10.60 0.61 -13.31
N PRO A 99 10.17 0.92 -14.55
CA PRO A 99 11.10 1.10 -15.67
C PRO A 99 12.05 2.28 -15.50
N LEU A 100 11.67 3.28 -14.69
CA LEU A 100 12.53 4.43 -14.41
C LEU A 100 13.30 4.22 -13.12
N ASN A 101 14.43 4.90 -12.98
CA ASN A 101 15.25 4.80 -11.78
C ASN A 101 14.60 5.49 -10.59
N VAL A 102 14.66 4.83 -9.45
CA VAL A 102 14.12 5.37 -8.20
C VAL A 102 15.06 6.45 -7.66
N ASN A 103 14.52 7.63 -7.35
CA ASN A 103 15.28 8.74 -6.76
C ASN A 103 15.35 8.62 -5.24
N LYS A 104 14.20 8.39 -4.61
CA LYS A 104 14.06 8.29 -3.16
C LYS A 104 13.00 7.26 -2.82
N THR A 105 13.04 6.79 -1.57
CA THR A 105 12.00 5.92 -1.03
C THR A 105 11.55 6.46 0.31
N PHE A 106 10.33 6.09 0.69
CA PHE A 106 9.84 6.32 2.05
C PHE A 106 8.96 5.14 2.45
N ASN A 107 8.80 4.95 3.75
CA ASN A 107 7.91 3.92 4.27
C ASN A 107 6.54 4.51 4.55
N GLU A 108 5.52 3.84 4.06
CA GLU A 108 4.13 4.23 4.29
C GLU A 108 3.49 3.23 5.23
N ARG A 109 2.83 3.75 6.27
CA ARG A 109 2.05 2.96 7.20
C ARG A 109 0.67 2.72 6.62
N LEU A 110 0.28 1.47 6.54
CA LEU A 110 -1.03 1.07 6.04
C LEU A 110 -1.92 0.64 7.20
N LEU A 111 -3.18 1.03 7.15
CA LEU A 111 -4.22 0.49 8.02
C LEU A 111 -5.18 -0.28 7.13
N ILE A 112 -5.00 -1.59 7.09
CA ILE A 112 -5.75 -2.47 6.18
C ILE A 112 -7.00 -2.94 6.89
N PRO A 113 -8.21 -2.60 6.36
CA PRO A 113 -9.44 -3.04 7.00
C PRO A 113 -9.62 -4.55 6.90
N VAL A 114 -10.03 -5.16 8.00
CA VAL A 114 -10.36 -6.58 8.09
C VAL A 114 -11.66 -6.72 8.87
N ASN A 115 -12.43 -7.71 8.54
CA ASN A 115 -13.69 -8.01 9.26
C ASN A 115 -13.55 -9.28 10.07
#